data_d0248dd6a96d5d026fbcbda96e17c169
#
_entry.id   d0248dd6a96d5d026fbcbda96e17c169
#
_cell.length_a   1.000
_cell.length_b   1.000
_cell.length_c   1.000
_cell.angle_alpha   90.00
_cell.angle_beta   90.00
_cell.angle_gamma   90.00
#
_symmetry.space_group_name_H-M   'P 1'
#
loop_
_entity.id
_entity.type
_entity.pdbx_description
1 polymer ?
#
loop_
_entity_poly.entity_id
_entity_poly.type
_entity_poly.pdbx_seq_one_letter_code
_entity_poly.pdbx_strand_id
1 'polypeptide(L)'
;MGRKLNIEIPKDIRSYESSFDVMYPTGFFPFDFLNGYVVHVNTNDAKFKYNAIGIMDGTSNTIIGRSKCGKTTLALQMAGNITRPFKNSKVFYDDVEGGSIYVRRRQLLNFTDDEIDAGKLQYRNTGVTSETFFKRINEIYKEKTTDVEKYAYDTGYLDPKGRPIYKLEPTVYVLDSLAVLVPDNISEEEELSGSMSAAAIAKGNTAIYKRIIPKLKIANIIILAINHINDDININPFQHKPLQISGLRQGETMPGGKAVTYLANNLIRLSDSTKLKESDGFGINGSIVNIEIIKSRSNESNLSVPLVFDLKTGFRPEMSLLVFLKDRGIIPKGTYMTIPGCEDKFTQKTFQEKLYTNEEFRNCFMNVSLSELSKLLYDPDQAPMFTKSSVLMDSLFGMATQIQQEV
;
A
#
# COMPACT_ATOMS: atom_id res chain seq x y z
N MET A 1 -18.96 1.44 25.33
CA MET A 1 -20.38 1.00 25.12
C MET A 1 -20.76 1.35 23.70
N GLY A 2 -20.64 0.39 22.76
CA GLY A 2 -21.01 0.58 21.37
C GLY A 2 -22.53 0.61 21.22
N ARG A 3 -23.05 1.68 20.64
CA ARG A 3 -24.44 1.71 20.16
C ARG A 3 -24.58 0.64 19.07
N LYS A 4 -25.40 -0.37 19.31
CA LYS A 4 -25.97 -1.21 18.24
C LYS A 4 -26.87 -0.28 17.42
N LEU A 5 -26.35 0.23 16.32
CA LEU A 5 -27.18 0.81 15.29
C LEU A 5 -27.89 -0.36 14.62
N ASN A 6 -29.23 -0.39 14.71
CA ASN A 6 -30.08 -1.25 13.85
C ASN A 6 -30.00 -0.65 12.44
N ILE A 7 -28.94 -0.98 11.72
CA ILE A 7 -28.80 -0.64 10.31
C ILE A 7 -29.16 -1.92 9.56
N GLU A 8 -30.19 -1.88 8.72
CA GLU A 8 -30.44 -2.94 7.74
C GLU A 8 -29.24 -2.96 6.77
N ILE A 9 -28.35 -3.90 6.99
CA ILE A 9 -27.29 -4.19 6.02
C ILE A 9 -27.98 -4.67 4.75
N PRO A 10 -27.71 -4.05 3.59
CA PRO A 10 -28.31 -4.50 2.34
C PRO A 10 -28.02 -5.99 2.14
N LYS A 11 -29.08 -6.80 1.93
CA LYS A 11 -28.99 -8.26 1.79
C LYS A 11 -28.10 -8.69 0.61
N ASP A 12 -27.86 -7.81 -0.33
CA ASP A 12 -26.95 -8.03 -1.45
C ASP A 12 -25.91 -6.89 -1.55
N ILE A 13 -24.75 -7.13 -0.96
CA ILE A 13 -23.58 -6.22 -1.11
C ILE A 13 -23.17 -6.09 -2.58
N ARG A 14 -23.52 -7.04 -3.46
CA ARG A 14 -23.27 -6.95 -4.90
C ARG A 14 -24.14 -5.90 -5.59
N SER A 15 -25.33 -5.62 -5.07
CA SER A 15 -26.18 -4.52 -5.54
C SER A 15 -25.76 -3.18 -4.95
N TYR A 16 -24.97 -3.21 -3.89
CA TYR A 16 -24.27 -2.05 -3.34
C TYR A 16 -22.90 -1.92 -4.02
N GLU A 17 -22.87 -1.83 -5.33
CA GLU A 17 -21.75 -1.21 -6.02
C GLU A 17 -21.69 0.26 -5.58
N SER A 18 -21.23 0.47 -4.35
CA SER A 18 -20.67 1.76 -4.06
C SER A 18 -19.46 1.85 -4.99
N SER A 19 -19.63 2.58 -6.07
CA SER A 19 -18.55 3.00 -6.98
C SER A 19 -17.46 3.75 -6.22
N PHE A 20 -17.49 3.69 -4.89
CA PHE A 20 -16.63 4.46 -4.00
C PHE A 20 -15.61 3.55 -3.32
N ASP A 21 -14.35 3.90 -3.51
CA ASP A 21 -13.24 3.18 -2.93
C ASP A 21 -12.97 3.65 -1.50
N VAL A 22 -12.64 2.71 -0.62
CA VAL A 22 -12.22 2.98 0.76
C VAL A 22 -10.72 2.70 0.88
N MET A 23 -10.02 3.51 1.63
CA MET A 23 -8.59 3.30 1.89
C MET A 23 -8.37 2.89 3.34
N TYR A 24 -7.40 2.01 3.55
CA TYR A 24 -7.00 1.50 4.85
C TYR A 24 -5.61 2.01 5.21
N PRO A 25 -5.48 2.79 6.29
CA PRO A 25 -4.19 3.26 6.77
C PRO A 25 -3.26 2.09 7.10
N THR A 26 -2.03 2.17 6.62
CA THR A 26 -0.99 1.15 6.87
C THR A 26 -0.24 1.39 8.16
N GLY A 27 -0.44 2.54 8.81
CA GLY A 27 0.29 3.00 9.97
C GLY A 27 1.60 3.73 9.65
N PHE A 28 1.94 3.88 8.38
CA PHE A 28 3.09 4.67 7.92
C PHE A 28 2.59 5.97 7.29
N PHE A 29 2.26 6.95 8.13
CA PHE A 29 1.58 8.17 7.71
C PHE A 29 2.20 8.89 6.49
N PRO A 30 3.54 9.04 6.36
CA PRO A 30 4.10 9.64 5.16
C PRO A 30 3.71 8.90 3.88
N PHE A 31 3.73 7.55 3.92
CA PHE A 31 3.27 6.73 2.81
C PHE A 31 1.75 6.78 2.61
N ASP A 32 0.98 6.73 3.70
CA ASP A 32 -0.48 6.72 3.66
C ASP A 32 -1.03 7.99 2.99
N PHE A 33 -0.49 9.15 3.35
CA PHE A 33 -0.86 10.43 2.75
C PHE A 33 -0.34 10.58 1.32
N LEU A 34 0.89 10.08 1.04
CA LEU A 34 1.45 10.08 -0.30
C LEU A 34 0.60 9.31 -1.31
N ASN A 35 -0.10 8.26 -0.85
CA ASN A 35 -0.99 7.43 -1.66
C ASN A 35 -2.46 7.88 -1.56
N GLY A 36 -2.75 8.91 -0.76
CA GLY A 36 -4.09 9.36 -0.42
C GLY A 36 -4.65 10.46 -1.33
N TYR A 37 -5.93 10.70 -1.16
CA TYR A 37 -6.66 11.78 -1.84
C TYR A 37 -7.76 12.38 -0.96
N VAL A 38 -8.23 13.58 -1.33
CA VAL A 38 -9.33 14.27 -0.66
C VAL A 38 -10.65 13.84 -1.29
N VAL A 39 -11.61 13.50 -0.46
CA VAL A 39 -12.98 13.20 -0.86
C VAL A 39 -13.88 14.39 -0.51
N HIS A 40 -14.54 14.96 -1.52
CA HIS A 40 -15.54 16.01 -1.34
C HIS A 40 -16.93 15.40 -1.30
N VAL A 41 -17.66 15.62 -0.21
CA VAL A 41 -19.04 15.18 -0.02
C VAL A 41 -19.96 16.38 -0.13
N ASN A 42 -20.91 16.33 -1.08
CA ASN A 42 -21.88 17.37 -1.30
C ASN A 42 -23.29 16.77 -1.14
N THR A 43 -23.94 17.13 -0.05
CA THR A 43 -25.35 16.80 0.21
C THR A 43 -26.21 18.05 0.11
N ASN A 44 -27.54 17.88 0.16
CA ASN A 44 -28.45 19.02 0.19
C ASN A 44 -28.25 19.90 1.44
N ASP A 45 -27.82 19.27 2.55
CA ASP A 45 -27.76 19.92 3.86
C ASP A 45 -26.35 20.31 4.29
N ALA A 46 -25.31 19.72 3.69
CA ALA A 46 -23.92 19.94 4.11
C ALA A 46 -22.90 19.70 2.98
N LYS A 47 -21.82 20.48 3.04
CA LYS A 47 -20.61 20.27 2.24
C LYS A 47 -19.43 20.08 3.19
N PHE A 48 -18.75 18.96 3.08
CA PHE A 48 -17.55 18.67 3.86
C PHE A 48 -16.58 17.82 3.06
N LYS A 49 -15.36 17.66 3.58
CA LYS A 49 -14.33 16.84 2.99
C LYS A 49 -13.65 15.96 4.03
N TYR A 50 -13.14 14.83 3.59
CA TYR A 50 -12.29 13.97 4.40
C TYR A 50 -11.13 13.39 3.57
N ASN A 51 -10.11 12.90 4.27
CA ASN A 51 -8.92 12.34 3.65
C ASN A 51 -9.06 10.82 3.57
N ALA A 52 -9.00 10.26 2.37
CA ALA A 52 -8.85 8.83 2.13
C ALA A 52 -7.35 8.53 2.02
N ILE A 53 -6.79 7.79 2.98
CA ILE A 53 -5.34 7.56 3.10
C ILE A 53 -5.02 6.07 3.27
N GLY A 54 -3.87 5.64 2.76
CA GLY A 54 -3.37 4.28 2.90
C GLY A 54 -3.48 3.44 1.64
N ILE A 55 -3.91 2.20 1.77
CA ILE A 55 -4.08 1.22 0.67
C ILE A 55 -5.57 1.08 0.32
N MET A 56 -5.89 1.13 -0.97
CA MET A 56 -7.26 1.00 -1.47
C MET A 56 -7.82 -0.40 -1.27
N ASP A 57 -9.11 -0.50 -0.92
CA ASP A 57 -9.85 -1.75 -0.75
C ASP A 57 -9.82 -2.63 -2.00
N GLY A 58 -9.71 -3.94 -1.78
CA GLY A 58 -9.83 -4.94 -2.85
C GLY A 58 -8.81 -4.78 -3.98
N THR A 59 -7.57 -4.41 -3.69
CA THR A 59 -6.53 -4.14 -4.69
C THR A 59 -5.30 -5.04 -4.53
N SER A 60 -4.56 -5.20 -5.62
CA SER A 60 -3.22 -5.81 -5.60
C SER A 60 -2.16 -4.71 -5.65
N ASN A 61 -1.20 -4.77 -4.72
CA ASN A 61 -0.10 -3.84 -4.61
C ASN A 61 1.21 -4.62 -4.65
N THR A 62 2.19 -4.13 -5.40
CA THR A 62 3.47 -4.82 -5.55
C THR A 62 4.58 -4.00 -4.90
N ILE A 63 5.30 -4.62 -3.97
CA ILE A 63 6.44 -4.03 -3.26
C ILE A 63 7.72 -4.58 -3.87
N ILE A 64 8.54 -3.71 -4.45
CA ILE A 64 9.77 -4.07 -5.14
C ILE A 64 10.99 -3.44 -4.48
N GLY A 65 12.15 -4.05 -4.67
CA GLY A 65 13.41 -3.55 -4.15
C GLY A 65 14.49 -4.62 -4.14
N ARG A 66 15.73 -4.21 -3.90
CA ARG A 66 16.87 -5.13 -3.75
C ARG A 66 16.72 -5.98 -2.48
N SER A 67 17.49 -7.05 -2.38
CA SER A 67 17.51 -7.88 -1.15
C SER A 67 17.88 -7.04 0.08
N LYS A 68 17.29 -7.41 1.23
CA LYS A 68 17.56 -6.79 2.55
C LYS A 68 17.13 -5.33 2.73
N CYS A 69 16.31 -4.76 1.83
CA CYS A 69 15.77 -3.40 2.01
C CYS A 69 14.47 -3.34 2.85
N GLY A 70 14.04 -4.44 3.46
CA GLY A 70 12.90 -4.46 4.38
C GLY A 70 11.52 -4.75 3.76
N LYS A 71 11.43 -5.24 2.51
CA LYS A 71 10.14 -5.51 1.81
C LYS A 71 9.17 -6.36 2.63
N THR A 72 9.62 -7.54 3.05
CA THR A 72 8.83 -8.46 3.89
C THR A 72 8.39 -7.82 5.19
N THR A 73 9.30 -7.09 5.85
CA THR A 73 9.00 -6.37 7.09
C THR A 73 7.90 -5.34 6.88
N LEU A 74 8.00 -4.52 5.83
CA LEU A 74 7.00 -3.52 5.50
C LEU A 74 5.64 -4.17 5.22
N ALA A 75 5.60 -5.20 4.38
CA ALA A 75 4.37 -5.90 4.02
C ALA A 75 3.66 -6.49 5.24
N LEU A 76 4.40 -7.14 6.15
CA LEU A 76 3.83 -7.73 7.36
C LEU A 76 3.33 -6.66 8.34
N GLN A 77 4.07 -5.57 8.55
CA GLN A 77 3.61 -4.48 9.41
C GLN A 77 2.37 -3.78 8.84
N MET A 78 2.31 -3.52 7.53
CA MET A 78 1.12 -3.00 6.86
C MET A 78 -0.07 -3.96 7.04
N ALA A 79 0.14 -5.26 6.81
CA ALA A 79 -0.90 -6.27 6.95
C ALA A 79 -1.47 -6.32 8.37
N GLY A 80 -0.62 -6.30 9.38
CA GLY A 80 -1.02 -6.26 10.79
C GLY A 80 -1.82 -5.00 11.12
N ASN A 81 -1.34 -3.83 10.68
CA ASN A 81 -2.00 -2.56 10.95
C ASN A 81 -3.37 -2.44 10.27
N ILE A 82 -3.49 -2.87 9.01
CA ILE A 82 -4.77 -2.86 8.27
C ILE A 82 -5.80 -3.79 8.92
N THR A 83 -5.40 -4.97 9.39
CA THR A 83 -6.34 -5.98 9.87
C THR A 83 -6.68 -5.85 11.36
N ARG A 84 -5.84 -5.16 12.14
CA ARG A 84 -6.01 -5.05 13.61
C ARG A 84 -7.35 -4.47 14.06
N PRO A 85 -7.91 -3.41 13.43
CA PRO A 85 -9.18 -2.84 13.89
C PRO A 85 -10.40 -3.76 13.71
N PHE A 86 -10.26 -4.84 12.94
CA PHE A 86 -11.35 -5.69 12.50
C PHE A 86 -11.33 -7.06 13.16
N LYS A 87 -12.49 -7.50 13.64
CA LYS A 87 -12.62 -8.76 14.38
C LYS A 87 -12.42 -9.99 13.50
N ASN A 88 -13.01 -9.99 12.29
CA ASN A 88 -13.02 -11.14 11.39
C ASN A 88 -11.95 -11.05 10.29
N SER A 89 -11.16 -9.98 10.28
CA SER A 89 -10.04 -9.80 9.36
C SER A 89 -8.93 -10.80 9.65
N LYS A 90 -8.35 -11.34 8.57
CA LYS A 90 -7.23 -12.29 8.64
C LYS A 90 -6.08 -11.81 7.77
N VAL A 91 -4.86 -12.19 8.15
CA VAL A 91 -3.68 -12.10 7.32
C VAL A 91 -3.36 -13.48 6.78
N PHE A 92 -3.32 -13.62 5.46
CA PHE A 92 -2.78 -14.79 4.79
C PHE A 92 -1.35 -14.47 4.36
N TYR A 93 -0.41 -15.33 4.72
CA TYR A 93 0.99 -15.14 4.37
C TYR A 93 1.56 -16.41 3.74
N ASP A 94 1.81 -16.34 2.43
CA ASP A 94 2.51 -17.35 1.67
C ASP A 94 3.98 -16.94 1.54
N ASP A 95 4.84 -17.61 2.30
CA ASP A 95 6.30 -17.42 2.35
C ASP A 95 6.97 -18.45 1.44
N VAL A 96 7.01 -18.16 0.14
CA VAL A 96 7.57 -19.09 -0.87
C VAL A 96 9.10 -19.23 -0.71
N GLU A 97 9.76 -18.20 -0.15
CA GLU A 97 11.20 -18.22 0.13
C GLU A 97 11.53 -19.01 1.41
N GLY A 98 10.55 -19.25 2.29
CA GLY A 98 10.68 -20.06 3.50
C GLY A 98 11.60 -19.47 4.58
N GLY A 99 11.88 -18.17 4.52
CA GLY A 99 12.87 -17.52 5.40
C GLY A 99 12.33 -16.95 6.71
N SER A 100 11.02 -16.94 6.92
CA SER A 100 10.39 -16.22 8.04
C SER A 100 10.16 -17.13 9.26
N ILE A 101 10.67 -16.71 10.43
CA ILE A 101 10.46 -17.42 11.70
C ILE A 101 9.20 -16.92 12.43
N TYR A 102 8.56 -17.81 13.23
CA TYR A 102 7.31 -17.54 13.95
C TYR A 102 7.36 -16.26 14.80
N VAL A 103 8.37 -16.15 15.67
CA VAL A 103 8.51 -15.02 16.61
C VAL A 103 8.60 -13.69 15.86
N ARG A 104 9.31 -13.66 14.72
CA ARG A 104 9.45 -12.45 13.91
C ARG A 104 8.15 -12.10 13.21
N ARG A 105 7.41 -13.06 12.66
CA ARG A 105 6.09 -12.83 12.05
C ARG A 105 5.11 -12.24 13.05
N ARG A 106 5.03 -12.85 14.24
CA ARG A 106 4.18 -12.39 15.34
C ARG A 106 4.52 -10.94 15.72
N GLN A 107 5.81 -10.64 15.91
CA GLN A 107 6.27 -9.29 16.25
C GLN A 107 5.90 -8.26 15.18
N LEU A 108 6.14 -8.54 13.90
CA LEU A 108 5.89 -7.61 12.79
C LEU A 108 4.41 -7.36 12.56
N LEU A 109 3.58 -8.39 12.66
CA LEU A 109 2.12 -8.27 12.58
C LEU A 109 1.54 -7.60 13.83
N ASN A 110 2.32 -7.58 14.94
CA ASN A 110 1.88 -7.15 16.26
C ASN A 110 0.59 -7.87 16.71
N PHE A 111 0.56 -9.20 16.51
CA PHE A 111 -0.50 -10.07 16.98
C PHE A 111 -0.08 -10.74 18.30
N THR A 112 -1.08 -11.00 19.16
CA THR A 112 -0.90 -11.85 20.34
C THR A 112 -0.89 -13.33 19.94
N ASP A 113 -0.43 -14.20 20.84
CA ASP A 113 -0.49 -15.65 20.60
C ASP A 113 -1.96 -16.11 20.50
N ASP A 114 -2.85 -15.58 21.34
CA ASP A 114 -4.29 -15.87 21.29
C ASP A 114 -4.93 -15.49 19.94
N GLU A 115 -4.52 -14.37 19.35
CA GLU A 115 -5.00 -13.95 18.02
C GLU A 115 -4.51 -14.90 16.92
N ILE A 116 -3.28 -15.40 17.04
CA ILE A 116 -2.72 -16.38 16.09
C ILE A 116 -3.43 -17.72 16.24
N ASP A 117 -3.64 -18.18 17.48
CA ASP A 117 -4.34 -19.42 17.78
C ASP A 117 -5.83 -19.36 17.34
N ALA A 118 -6.44 -18.19 17.43
CA ALA A 118 -7.77 -17.92 16.87
C ALA A 118 -7.78 -17.87 15.32
N GLY A 119 -6.65 -18.04 14.66
CA GLY A 119 -6.53 -18.12 13.21
C GLY A 119 -6.45 -16.78 12.48
N LYS A 120 -6.08 -15.69 13.17
CA LYS A 120 -5.89 -14.37 12.56
C LYS A 120 -4.73 -14.35 11.57
N LEU A 121 -3.72 -15.20 11.76
CA LEU A 121 -2.63 -15.47 10.83
C LEU A 121 -2.79 -16.85 10.18
N GLN A 122 -2.82 -16.90 8.87
CA GLN A 122 -2.86 -18.12 8.04
C GLN A 122 -1.54 -18.23 7.25
N TYR A 123 -0.51 -18.81 7.89
CA TYR A 123 0.83 -18.94 7.31
C TYR A 123 1.01 -20.24 6.53
N ARG A 124 1.73 -20.16 5.40
CA ARG A 124 2.12 -21.31 4.59
C ARG A 124 3.48 -21.05 3.93
N ASN A 125 4.37 -22.04 3.96
CA ASN A 125 5.70 -21.98 3.35
C ASN A 125 6.05 -23.22 2.50
N THR A 126 5.10 -24.13 2.32
CA THR A 126 5.27 -25.35 1.51
C THR A 126 4.07 -25.51 0.58
N GLY A 127 4.28 -26.11 -0.61
CA GLY A 127 3.24 -26.34 -1.59
C GLY A 127 2.59 -25.05 -2.12
N VAL A 128 3.35 -23.97 -2.19
CA VAL A 128 2.88 -22.68 -2.73
C VAL A 128 3.21 -22.61 -4.20
N THR A 129 2.18 -22.78 -5.02
CA THR A 129 2.23 -22.67 -6.49
C THR A 129 1.24 -21.62 -6.95
N SER A 130 1.28 -21.28 -8.23
CA SER A 130 0.33 -20.33 -8.84
C SER A 130 -1.12 -20.80 -8.68
N GLU A 131 -1.37 -22.10 -8.81
CA GLU A 131 -2.69 -22.72 -8.70
C GLU A 131 -3.17 -22.75 -7.24
N THR A 132 -2.31 -23.12 -6.31
CA THR A 132 -2.66 -23.12 -4.88
C THR A 132 -2.88 -21.71 -4.33
N PHE A 133 -2.15 -20.71 -4.81
CA PHE A 133 -2.43 -19.29 -4.54
C PHE A 133 -3.81 -18.89 -5.07
N PHE A 134 -4.12 -19.19 -6.33
CA PHE A 134 -5.43 -18.91 -6.92
C PHE A 134 -6.58 -19.59 -6.19
N LYS A 135 -6.40 -20.86 -5.80
CA LYS A 135 -7.39 -21.63 -5.02
C LYS A 135 -7.68 -20.94 -3.68
N ARG A 136 -6.64 -20.50 -2.97
CA ARG A 136 -6.78 -19.83 -1.68
C ARG A 136 -7.52 -18.49 -1.77
N ILE A 137 -7.24 -17.68 -2.81
CA ILE A 137 -8.03 -16.46 -3.07
C ILE A 137 -9.51 -16.79 -3.33
N ASN A 138 -9.80 -17.87 -4.07
CA ASN A 138 -11.19 -18.31 -4.30
C ASN A 138 -11.89 -18.78 -3.03
N GLU A 139 -11.18 -19.45 -2.12
CA GLU A 139 -11.71 -19.89 -0.83
C GLU A 139 -12.07 -18.68 0.05
N ILE A 140 -11.17 -17.69 0.16
CA ILE A 140 -11.43 -16.44 0.87
C ILE A 140 -12.63 -15.71 0.26
N TYR A 141 -12.67 -15.59 -1.07
CA TYR A 141 -13.79 -14.96 -1.77
C TYR A 141 -15.12 -15.66 -1.46
N LYS A 142 -15.16 -16.99 -1.54
CA LYS A 142 -16.38 -17.77 -1.24
C LYS A 142 -16.81 -17.61 0.21
N GLU A 143 -15.87 -17.76 1.18
CA GLU A 143 -16.15 -17.60 2.60
C GLU A 143 -16.84 -16.26 2.87
N LYS A 144 -16.25 -15.16 2.40
CA LYS A 144 -16.73 -13.80 2.68
C LYS A 144 -18.03 -13.45 1.95
N THR A 145 -18.23 -13.97 0.73
CA THR A 145 -19.46 -13.72 -0.05
C THR A 145 -20.61 -14.65 0.32
N THR A 146 -20.36 -15.74 1.03
CA THR A 146 -21.39 -16.63 1.56
C THR A 146 -21.89 -16.13 2.93
N ASP A 147 -20.99 -15.66 3.78
CA ASP A 147 -21.32 -15.18 5.13
C ASP A 147 -21.10 -13.65 5.23
N VAL A 148 -21.85 -12.93 4.41
CA VAL A 148 -21.73 -11.47 4.29
C VAL A 148 -21.99 -10.77 5.63
N GLU A 149 -22.99 -11.21 6.41
CA GLU A 149 -23.36 -10.59 7.69
C GLU A 149 -22.23 -10.62 8.72
N LYS A 150 -21.40 -11.66 8.68
CA LYS A 150 -20.24 -11.78 9.55
C LYS A 150 -19.14 -10.75 9.23
N TYR A 151 -18.97 -10.43 7.94
CA TYR A 151 -17.85 -9.58 7.46
C TYR A 151 -18.26 -8.15 7.16
N ALA A 152 -19.56 -7.87 6.98
CA ALA A 152 -20.03 -6.54 6.63
C ALA A 152 -19.87 -5.55 7.80
N TYR A 153 -19.37 -4.33 7.49
CA TYR A 153 -19.25 -3.26 8.45
C TYR A 153 -19.55 -1.91 7.82
N ASP A 154 -19.98 -0.96 8.64
CA ASP A 154 -20.09 0.45 8.28
C ASP A 154 -18.70 1.08 8.36
N THR A 155 -18.24 1.64 7.25
CA THR A 155 -16.92 2.26 7.18
C THR A 155 -16.86 3.59 7.92
N GLY A 156 -18.01 4.16 8.28
CA GLY A 156 -18.12 5.50 8.85
C GLY A 156 -17.92 6.62 7.82
N TYR A 157 -17.65 6.29 6.56
CA TYR A 157 -17.52 7.25 5.48
C TYR A 157 -18.81 7.40 4.69
N LEU A 158 -18.96 8.53 4.03
CA LEU A 158 -20.05 8.82 3.11
C LEU A 158 -19.51 8.92 1.68
N ASP A 159 -20.31 8.46 0.72
CA ASP A 159 -20.01 8.69 -0.69
C ASP A 159 -20.22 10.19 -1.06
N PRO A 160 -19.82 10.64 -2.26
CA PRO A 160 -20.02 12.04 -2.68
C PRO A 160 -21.47 12.53 -2.65
N LYS A 161 -22.45 11.63 -2.61
CA LYS A 161 -23.89 11.93 -2.49
C LYS A 161 -24.40 11.86 -1.06
N GLY A 162 -23.52 11.65 -0.07
CA GLY A 162 -23.86 11.57 1.34
C GLY A 162 -24.46 10.23 1.80
N ARG A 163 -24.32 9.16 1.03
CA ARG A 163 -24.82 7.83 1.41
C ARG A 163 -23.73 7.05 2.19
N PRO A 164 -24.08 6.33 3.29
CA PRO A 164 -23.15 5.49 4.02
C PRO A 164 -22.48 4.44 3.11
N ILE A 165 -21.18 4.21 3.32
CA ILE A 165 -20.41 3.21 2.60
C ILE A 165 -20.25 1.97 3.47
N TYR A 166 -20.76 0.84 3.01
CA TYR A 166 -20.54 -0.47 3.63
C TYR A 166 -19.53 -1.28 2.85
N LYS A 167 -18.68 -2.01 3.56
CA LYS A 167 -17.66 -2.91 2.96
C LYS A 167 -17.62 -4.21 3.76
N LEU A 168 -16.99 -5.24 3.19
CA LEU A 168 -16.56 -6.40 3.95
C LEU A 168 -15.24 -6.05 4.66
N GLU A 169 -15.05 -6.51 5.91
CA GLU A 169 -13.78 -6.31 6.64
C GLU A 169 -12.58 -6.72 5.75
N PRO A 170 -11.47 -5.96 5.71
CA PRO A 170 -10.37 -6.25 4.80
C PRO A 170 -9.70 -7.59 5.15
N THR A 171 -9.29 -8.35 4.16
CA THR A 171 -8.38 -9.49 4.32
C THR A 171 -7.09 -9.13 3.60
N VAL A 172 -5.95 -9.23 4.29
CA VAL A 172 -4.66 -8.95 3.66
C VAL A 172 -3.95 -10.24 3.30
N TYR A 173 -3.53 -10.34 2.05
CA TYR A 173 -2.77 -11.47 1.53
C TYR A 173 -1.35 -11.02 1.20
N VAL A 174 -0.37 -11.50 1.96
CA VAL A 174 1.05 -11.27 1.70
C VAL A 174 1.60 -12.44 0.90
N LEU A 175 2.22 -12.17 -0.24
CA LEU A 175 2.87 -13.16 -1.10
C LEU A 175 4.37 -12.83 -1.22
N ASP A 176 5.21 -13.65 -0.64
CA ASP A 176 6.67 -13.46 -0.59
C ASP A 176 7.41 -14.68 -1.15
N SER A 177 7.85 -14.70 -2.41
CA SER A 177 7.76 -13.61 -3.39
C SER A 177 7.19 -14.11 -4.71
N LEU A 178 6.69 -13.17 -5.51
CA LEU A 178 6.24 -13.44 -6.89
C LEU A 178 7.35 -14.00 -7.79
N ALA A 179 8.60 -13.69 -7.48
CA ALA A 179 9.77 -14.12 -8.24
C ALA A 179 9.89 -15.66 -8.33
N VAL A 180 9.46 -16.34 -7.26
CA VAL A 180 9.60 -17.80 -7.12
C VAL A 180 8.26 -18.55 -7.20
N LEU A 181 7.17 -17.85 -7.49
CA LEU A 181 5.86 -18.46 -7.69
C LEU A 181 5.78 -19.11 -9.06
N VAL A 182 5.76 -20.44 -9.10
CA VAL A 182 5.70 -21.24 -10.33
C VAL A 182 4.38 -22.00 -10.46
N PRO A 183 3.88 -22.25 -11.68
CA PRO A 183 2.76 -23.15 -11.93
C PRO A 183 3.07 -24.61 -11.56
N ASP A 184 2.04 -25.39 -11.21
CA ASP A 184 2.17 -26.81 -10.80
C ASP A 184 2.91 -27.65 -11.86
N ASN A 185 2.54 -27.49 -13.14
CA ASN A 185 3.14 -28.25 -14.24
C ASN A 185 4.65 -27.99 -14.43
N ILE A 186 5.15 -26.82 -14.01
CA ILE A 186 6.58 -26.49 -14.05
C ILE A 186 7.28 -26.94 -12.78
N SER A 187 6.56 -26.94 -11.66
CA SER A 187 7.07 -27.40 -10.36
C SER A 187 7.36 -28.90 -10.34
N GLU A 188 6.68 -29.68 -11.18
CA GLU A 188 6.79 -31.15 -11.28
C GLU A 188 7.78 -31.62 -12.37
N GLU A 189 8.28 -30.72 -13.22
CA GLU A 189 9.27 -31.06 -14.26
C GLU A 189 10.66 -31.25 -13.67
N GLU A 190 11.26 -32.42 -13.92
CA GLU A 190 12.63 -32.75 -13.51
C GLU A 190 13.72 -32.00 -14.28
N GLU A 191 13.42 -31.51 -15.50
CA GLU A 191 14.35 -30.75 -16.33
C GLU A 191 13.84 -29.33 -16.62
N LEU A 192 14.55 -28.32 -16.12
CA LEU A 192 14.29 -26.90 -16.35
C LEU A 192 14.96 -26.42 -17.67
N SER A 193 14.22 -26.36 -18.77
CA SER A 193 14.68 -25.64 -19.97
C SER A 193 14.48 -24.13 -19.81
N GLY A 194 15.55 -23.40 -19.48
CA GLY A 194 15.56 -22.06 -18.88
C GLY A 194 14.72 -20.94 -19.52
N SER A 195 14.65 -20.77 -20.86
CA SER A 195 13.95 -19.61 -21.45
C SER A 195 12.44 -19.86 -21.70
N MET A 196 12.04 -21.11 -21.92
CA MET A 196 10.62 -21.45 -22.12
C MET A 196 9.84 -21.42 -20.81
N SER A 197 10.47 -21.77 -19.70
CA SER A 197 9.85 -21.73 -18.36
C SER A 197 9.49 -20.30 -17.92
N ALA A 198 10.35 -19.31 -18.16
CA ALA A 198 10.09 -17.91 -17.77
C ALA A 198 8.88 -17.31 -18.50
N ALA A 199 8.69 -17.62 -19.80
CA ALA A 199 7.54 -17.17 -20.57
C ALA A 199 6.24 -17.86 -20.12
N ALA A 200 6.29 -19.16 -19.79
CA ALA A 200 5.15 -19.91 -19.27
C ALA A 200 4.72 -19.41 -17.90
N ILE A 201 5.67 -19.16 -16.97
CA ILE A 201 5.42 -18.54 -15.65
C ILE A 201 4.74 -17.17 -15.82
N ALA A 202 5.27 -16.31 -16.69
CA ALA A 202 4.69 -14.98 -16.94
C ALA A 202 3.26 -15.06 -17.50
N LYS A 203 2.99 -16.01 -18.39
CA LYS A 203 1.65 -16.25 -18.95
C LYS A 203 0.69 -16.79 -17.90
N GLY A 204 1.11 -17.76 -17.08
CA GLY A 204 0.33 -18.32 -15.98
C GLY A 204 -0.05 -17.25 -14.95
N ASN A 205 0.92 -16.49 -14.46
CA ASN A 205 0.69 -15.40 -13.52
C ASN A 205 -0.26 -14.34 -14.11
N THR A 206 -0.13 -14.00 -15.41
CA THR A 206 -1.05 -13.07 -16.08
C THR A 206 -2.49 -13.58 -16.07
N ALA A 207 -2.69 -14.86 -16.38
CA ALA A 207 -4.02 -15.47 -16.42
C ALA A 207 -4.66 -15.49 -15.02
N ILE A 208 -3.89 -15.78 -13.98
CA ILE A 208 -4.36 -15.78 -12.58
C ILE A 208 -4.75 -14.38 -12.16
N TYR A 209 -3.86 -13.38 -12.32
CA TYR A 209 -4.15 -12.01 -11.93
C TYR A 209 -5.43 -11.45 -12.58
N LYS A 210 -5.65 -11.69 -13.87
CA LYS A 210 -6.89 -11.29 -14.56
C LYS A 210 -8.15 -11.89 -13.94
N ARG A 211 -8.06 -13.11 -13.41
CA ARG A 211 -9.20 -13.82 -12.80
C ARG A 211 -9.46 -13.43 -11.36
N ILE A 212 -8.42 -13.03 -10.60
CA ILE A 212 -8.59 -12.70 -9.17
C ILE A 212 -9.01 -11.25 -8.95
N ILE A 213 -8.63 -10.29 -9.79
CA ILE A 213 -8.89 -8.85 -9.58
C ILE A 213 -10.37 -8.54 -9.27
N PRO A 214 -11.37 -9.04 -10.01
CA PRO A 214 -12.77 -8.78 -9.68
C PRO A 214 -13.16 -9.34 -8.30
N LYS A 215 -12.59 -10.49 -7.91
CA LYS A 215 -12.84 -11.14 -6.63
C LYS A 215 -12.22 -10.37 -5.46
N LEU A 216 -11.02 -9.78 -5.68
CA LEU A 216 -10.38 -8.93 -4.68
C LEU A 216 -11.31 -7.78 -4.30
N LYS A 217 -11.88 -7.11 -5.29
CA LYS A 217 -12.77 -5.95 -5.07
C LYS A 217 -14.04 -6.33 -4.31
N ILE A 218 -14.73 -7.39 -4.75
CA ILE A 218 -15.99 -7.83 -4.13
C ILE A 218 -15.77 -8.28 -2.69
N ALA A 219 -14.73 -9.09 -2.43
CA ALA A 219 -14.47 -9.66 -1.12
C ALA A 219 -13.56 -8.80 -0.24
N ASN A 220 -13.17 -7.62 -0.69
CA ASN A 220 -12.20 -6.75 -0.02
C ASN A 220 -10.95 -7.52 0.42
N ILE A 221 -10.25 -8.11 -0.57
CA ILE A 221 -8.97 -8.78 -0.37
C ILE A 221 -7.87 -7.86 -0.89
N ILE A 222 -6.96 -7.47 -0.04
CA ILE A 222 -5.79 -6.64 -0.38
C ILE A 222 -4.58 -7.55 -0.53
N ILE A 223 -3.96 -7.56 -1.70
CA ILE A 223 -2.72 -8.29 -1.94
C ILE A 223 -1.54 -7.34 -1.76
N LEU A 224 -0.57 -7.76 -0.95
CA LEU A 224 0.76 -7.18 -0.83
C LEU A 224 1.75 -8.21 -1.38
N ALA A 225 2.07 -8.09 -2.67
CA ALA A 225 2.97 -9.00 -3.35
C ALA A 225 4.40 -8.44 -3.34
N ILE A 226 5.34 -9.24 -2.90
CA ILE A 226 6.76 -8.87 -2.85
C ILE A 226 7.45 -9.37 -4.12
N ASN A 227 8.33 -8.52 -4.68
CA ASN A 227 9.15 -8.92 -5.81
C ASN A 227 10.56 -8.33 -5.72
N HIS A 228 11.51 -8.93 -6.43
CA HIS A 228 12.90 -8.52 -6.43
C HIS A 228 13.23 -7.66 -7.63
N ILE A 229 14.15 -6.71 -7.43
CA ILE A 229 14.85 -6.01 -8.51
C ILE A 229 16.23 -6.66 -8.65
N ASN A 230 16.50 -7.13 -9.86
CA ASN A 230 17.78 -7.71 -10.26
C ASN A 230 18.50 -6.78 -11.24
N ASP A 231 19.82 -6.89 -11.32
CA ASP A 231 20.58 -6.19 -12.34
C ASP A 231 20.46 -6.95 -13.69
N ASP A 232 20.14 -6.22 -14.75
CA ASP A 232 20.17 -6.76 -16.13
C ASP A 232 21.62 -6.69 -16.63
N ILE A 233 22.30 -7.82 -16.59
CA ILE A 233 23.69 -7.92 -17.06
C ILE A 233 23.68 -7.82 -18.58
N ASN A 234 23.99 -6.65 -19.10
CA ASN A 234 24.12 -6.41 -20.53
C ASN A 234 25.49 -6.96 -20.99
N ILE A 235 25.49 -8.14 -21.61
CA ILE A 235 26.68 -8.77 -22.19
C ILE A 235 27.17 -7.98 -23.41
N ASN A 236 26.28 -7.21 -24.06
CA ASN A 236 26.62 -6.39 -25.21
C ASN A 236 26.37 -4.90 -24.89
N PRO A 237 27.41 -4.08 -24.61
CA PRO A 237 27.27 -2.68 -24.24
C PRO A 237 26.68 -1.78 -25.34
N PHE A 238 26.59 -2.27 -26.59
CA PHE A 238 26.02 -1.53 -27.73
C PHE A 238 24.55 -1.80 -27.97
N GLN A 239 23.94 -2.76 -27.27
CA GLN A 239 22.51 -3.04 -27.36
C GLN A 239 21.73 -2.32 -26.26
N HIS A 240 21.16 -1.17 -26.58
CA HIS A 240 20.16 -0.54 -25.71
C HIS A 240 18.86 -1.33 -25.77
N LYS A 241 18.61 -2.18 -24.77
CA LYS A 241 17.30 -2.78 -24.60
C LYS A 241 16.32 -1.68 -24.12
N PRO A 242 15.16 -1.52 -24.78
CA PRO A 242 14.14 -0.60 -24.26
C PRO A 242 13.69 -1.05 -22.87
N LEU A 243 13.45 -0.08 -21.97
CA LEU A 243 12.91 -0.34 -20.64
C LEU A 243 11.63 -1.18 -20.78
N GLN A 244 11.67 -2.42 -20.32
CA GLN A 244 10.56 -3.37 -20.47
C GLN A 244 9.39 -3.04 -19.53
N ILE A 245 9.65 -2.36 -18.42
CA ILE A 245 8.67 -2.01 -17.40
C ILE A 245 8.87 -0.55 -17.03
N SER A 246 7.81 0.25 -17.15
CA SER A 246 7.83 1.65 -16.69
C SER A 246 8.14 1.70 -15.17
N GLY A 247 9.09 2.54 -14.78
CA GLY A 247 9.47 2.73 -13.39
C GLY A 247 10.68 1.91 -12.91
N LEU A 248 11.21 0.97 -13.70
CA LEU A 248 12.54 0.41 -13.45
C LEU A 248 13.61 1.35 -14.00
N ARG A 249 14.75 1.42 -13.31
CA ARG A 249 15.90 2.18 -13.77
C ARG A 249 16.61 1.42 -14.89
N GLN A 250 17.43 2.14 -15.67
CA GLN A 250 18.25 1.50 -16.70
C GLN A 250 19.16 0.44 -16.06
N GLY A 251 19.21 -0.75 -16.62
CA GLY A 251 19.99 -1.89 -16.09
C GLY A 251 19.28 -2.64 -14.95
N GLU A 252 18.01 -2.38 -14.68
CA GLU A 252 17.21 -3.15 -13.74
C GLU A 252 16.21 -4.06 -14.47
N THR A 253 15.98 -5.23 -13.91
CA THR A 253 14.95 -6.18 -14.35
C THR A 253 14.16 -6.71 -13.17
N MET A 254 12.95 -7.19 -13.42
CA MET A 254 12.06 -7.75 -12.41
C MET A 254 11.48 -9.07 -12.91
N PRO A 255 11.60 -10.18 -12.16
CA PRO A 255 11.00 -11.45 -12.51
C PRO A 255 9.47 -11.42 -12.38
N GLY A 256 8.78 -12.44 -12.93
CA GLY A 256 7.32 -12.62 -12.78
C GLY A 256 6.46 -11.99 -13.87
N GLY A 257 7.06 -11.32 -14.85
CA GLY A 257 6.35 -10.80 -16.03
C GLY A 257 5.65 -9.46 -15.84
N LYS A 258 5.18 -8.88 -16.97
CA LYS A 258 4.60 -7.52 -17.01
C LYS A 258 3.25 -7.40 -16.31
N ALA A 259 2.46 -8.49 -16.24
CA ALA A 259 1.09 -8.43 -15.73
C ALA A 259 1.00 -8.00 -14.27
N VAL A 260 1.93 -8.44 -13.44
CA VAL A 260 2.01 -8.08 -12.03
C VAL A 260 2.12 -6.57 -11.84
N THR A 261 2.90 -5.91 -12.69
CA THR A 261 3.08 -4.46 -12.68
C THR A 261 1.88 -3.72 -13.27
N TYR A 262 1.35 -4.20 -14.41
CA TYR A 262 0.23 -3.54 -15.08
C TYR A 262 -1.06 -3.63 -14.29
N LEU A 263 -1.31 -4.75 -13.62
CA LEU A 263 -2.53 -5.00 -12.87
C LEU A 263 -2.44 -4.52 -11.42
N ALA A 264 -1.24 -4.23 -10.92
CA ALA A 264 -1.08 -3.62 -9.61
C ALA A 264 -1.74 -2.23 -9.55
N ASN A 265 -2.40 -1.97 -8.43
CA ASN A 265 -2.91 -0.64 -8.10
C ASN A 265 -1.75 0.30 -7.78
N ASN A 266 -0.86 -0.14 -6.91
CA ASN A 266 0.38 0.55 -6.59
C ASN A 266 1.59 -0.34 -6.91
N LEU A 267 2.62 0.27 -7.49
CA LEU A 267 3.96 -0.29 -7.58
C LEU A 267 4.87 0.53 -6.67
N ILE A 268 5.31 -0.08 -5.59
CA ILE A 268 6.01 0.55 -4.48
C ILE A 268 7.46 0.07 -4.48
N ARG A 269 8.41 0.99 -4.64
CA ARG A 269 9.84 0.70 -4.60
C ARG A 269 10.42 1.06 -3.24
N LEU A 270 11.22 0.14 -2.69
CA LEU A 270 12.05 0.40 -1.53
C LEU A 270 13.52 0.51 -1.94
N SER A 271 14.18 1.55 -1.48
CA SER A 271 15.62 1.76 -1.67
C SER A 271 16.24 2.33 -0.41
N ASP A 272 17.37 1.74 0.03
CA ASP A 272 18.15 2.28 1.14
C ASP A 272 18.78 3.61 0.73
N SER A 273 18.69 4.63 1.60
CA SER A 273 19.31 5.92 1.39
C SER A 273 20.48 6.18 2.35
N THR A 274 20.23 5.98 3.66
CA THR A 274 21.23 6.30 4.68
C THR A 274 21.27 5.21 5.74
N LYS A 275 22.46 4.70 6.06
CA LYS A 275 22.67 3.77 7.17
C LYS A 275 22.59 4.51 8.50
N LEU A 276 21.92 3.91 9.48
CA LEU A 276 21.80 4.40 10.85
C LEU A 276 22.53 3.47 11.81
N LYS A 277 23.26 4.06 12.75
CA LYS A 277 23.93 3.35 13.86
C LYS A 277 23.38 3.86 15.19
N GLU A 278 23.43 3.03 16.22
CA GLU A 278 23.02 3.44 17.57
C GLU A 278 23.78 4.68 18.05
N SER A 279 25.04 4.85 17.63
CA SER A 279 25.87 6.02 17.93
C SER A 279 25.36 7.33 17.34
N ASP A 280 24.55 7.28 16.29
CA ASP A 280 24.11 8.47 15.54
C ASP A 280 22.98 9.24 16.25
N GLY A 281 22.64 8.84 17.46
CA GLY A 281 21.64 9.51 18.31
C GLY A 281 20.20 9.05 18.08
N PHE A 282 19.92 8.25 17.04
CA PHE A 282 18.59 7.64 16.84
C PHE A 282 18.32 6.47 17.79
N GLY A 283 19.35 5.88 18.41
CA GLY A 283 19.20 4.64 19.18
C GLY A 283 18.74 3.45 18.33
N ILE A 284 18.95 3.54 17.01
CA ILE A 284 18.47 2.59 16.00
C ILE A 284 19.67 2.07 15.22
N ASN A 285 19.71 0.75 15.02
CA ASN A 285 20.64 0.12 14.10
C ASN A 285 19.86 -0.34 12.85
N GLY A 286 20.03 0.38 11.74
CA GLY A 286 19.23 0.14 10.56
C GLY A 286 19.52 1.07 9.39
N SER A 287 18.48 1.60 8.77
CA SER A 287 18.61 2.55 7.65
C SER A 287 17.39 3.46 7.52
N ILE A 288 17.56 4.58 6.86
CA ILE A 288 16.47 5.32 6.24
C ILE A 288 16.21 4.66 4.89
N VAL A 289 15.00 4.22 4.66
CA VAL A 289 14.54 3.60 3.43
C VAL A 289 13.61 4.56 2.71
N ASN A 290 13.92 4.91 1.47
CA ASN A 290 13.00 5.68 0.64
C ASN A 290 11.96 4.75 0.05
N ILE A 291 10.70 5.08 0.30
CA ILE A 291 9.55 4.46 -0.35
C ILE A 291 9.10 5.37 -1.49
N GLU A 292 9.20 4.87 -2.71
CA GLU A 292 8.79 5.54 -3.93
C GLU A 292 7.55 4.84 -4.50
N ILE A 293 6.50 5.59 -4.76
CA ILE A 293 5.31 5.11 -5.47
C ILE A 293 5.54 5.33 -6.97
N ILE A 294 6.08 4.33 -7.65
CA ILE A 294 6.38 4.38 -9.10
C ILE A 294 5.11 4.47 -9.92
N LYS A 295 4.07 3.76 -9.49
CA LYS A 295 2.74 3.76 -10.09
C LYS A 295 1.71 3.83 -9.00
N SER A 296 0.76 4.74 -9.14
CA SER A 296 -0.44 4.84 -8.30
C SER A 296 -1.68 4.99 -9.20
N ARG A 297 -2.82 4.53 -8.69
CA ARG A 297 -4.14 4.81 -9.27
C ARG A 297 -4.97 5.75 -8.39
N SER A 298 -4.45 6.17 -7.25
CA SER A 298 -5.13 7.03 -6.29
C SER A 298 -4.51 8.42 -6.19
N ASN A 299 -3.22 8.56 -6.49
CA ASN A 299 -2.49 9.83 -6.42
C ASN A 299 -1.44 9.90 -7.54
N GLU A 300 -0.62 10.93 -7.57
CA GLU A 300 0.48 11.10 -8.51
C GLU A 300 1.52 9.98 -8.36
N SER A 301 2.15 9.63 -9.47
CA SER A 301 3.25 8.66 -9.51
C SER A 301 4.60 9.36 -9.33
N ASN A 302 5.64 8.56 -9.02
CA ASN A 302 7.02 9.00 -8.82
C ASN A 302 7.23 9.95 -7.62
N LEU A 303 6.34 9.85 -6.64
CA LEU A 303 6.51 10.52 -5.35
C LEU A 303 7.22 9.60 -4.36
N SER A 304 8.02 10.17 -3.46
CA SER A 304 8.76 9.39 -2.47
C SER A 304 8.77 10.02 -1.08
N VAL A 305 8.86 9.18 -0.06
CA VAL A 305 8.97 9.57 1.34
C VAL A 305 9.98 8.69 2.08
N PRO A 306 10.69 9.23 3.09
CA PRO A 306 11.59 8.43 3.91
C PRO A 306 10.81 7.66 4.99
N LEU A 307 11.20 6.40 5.21
CA LEU A 307 10.82 5.64 6.39
C LEU A 307 12.07 5.17 7.14
N VAL A 308 12.00 5.15 8.46
CA VAL A 308 13.08 4.65 9.33
C VAL A 308 12.89 3.16 9.57
N PHE A 309 13.86 2.37 9.16
CA PHE A 309 13.92 0.93 9.35
C PHE A 309 14.93 0.58 10.44
N ASP A 310 14.47 -0.14 11.46
CA ASP A 310 15.27 -0.70 12.55
C ASP A 310 15.36 -2.22 12.37
N LEU A 311 16.56 -2.77 12.39
CA LEU A 311 16.79 -4.21 12.24
C LEU A 311 16.09 -5.05 13.30
N LYS A 312 15.92 -4.53 14.53
CA LYS A 312 15.30 -5.25 15.65
C LYS A 312 13.77 -5.22 15.59
N THR A 313 13.20 -4.04 15.34
CA THR A 313 11.75 -3.81 15.51
C THR A 313 10.99 -3.63 14.21
N GLY A 314 11.68 -3.45 13.09
CA GLY A 314 11.08 -3.15 11.80
C GLY A 314 10.98 -1.65 11.53
N PHE A 315 10.04 -1.24 10.68
CA PHE A 315 9.82 0.18 10.41
C PHE A 315 9.22 0.89 11.62
N ARG A 316 9.70 2.10 11.87
CA ARG A 316 9.37 2.94 13.02
C ARG A 316 8.54 4.14 12.57
N PRO A 317 7.20 4.12 12.72
CA PRO A 317 6.32 5.17 12.21
C PRO A 317 6.64 6.56 12.76
N GLU A 318 6.87 6.68 14.07
CA GLU A 318 7.15 7.93 14.76
C GLU A 318 8.47 8.56 14.34
N MET A 319 9.50 7.71 14.12
CA MET A 319 10.81 8.16 13.66
C MET A 319 10.79 8.53 12.19
N SER A 320 10.00 7.82 11.39
CA SER A 320 9.77 8.11 9.98
C SER A 320 9.13 9.49 9.81
N LEU A 321 8.15 9.80 10.66
CA LEU A 321 7.49 11.10 10.65
C LEU A 321 8.44 12.23 11.07
N LEU A 322 9.30 12.00 12.07
CA LEU A 322 10.34 12.94 12.46
C LEU A 322 11.32 13.23 11.31
N VAL A 323 11.79 12.19 10.62
CA VAL A 323 12.69 12.34 9.45
C VAL A 323 11.98 13.08 8.32
N PHE A 324 10.74 12.75 8.04
CA PHE A 324 9.92 13.44 7.03
C PHE A 324 9.82 14.96 7.30
N LEU A 325 9.54 15.37 8.55
CA LEU A 325 9.47 16.79 8.91
C LEU A 325 10.83 17.49 8.86
N LYS A 326 11.91 16.79 9.21
CA LYS A 326 13.29 17.31 9.08
C LYS A 326 13.70 17.53 7.64
N ASP A 327 13.35 16.63 6.75
CA ASP A 327 13.66 16.73 5.32
C ASP A 327 12.89 17.88 4.65
N ARG A 328 11.71 18.21 5.17
CA ARG A 328 10.94 19.38 4.73
C ARG A 328 11.36 20.69 5.39
N GLY A 329 12.35 20.65 6.29
CA GLY A 329 12.83 21.85 6.99
C GLY A 329 11.89 22.41 8.04
N ILE A 330 10.82 21.68 8.38
CA ILE A 330 9.84 22.07 9.43
C ILE A 330 10.45 21.94 10.83
N ILE A 331 11.18 20.84 11.05
CA ILE A 331 11.98 20.63 12.24
C ILE A 331 13.45 20.87 11.87
N PRO A 332 14.17 21.78 12.56
CA PRO A 332 15.54 22.11 12.24
C PRO A 332 16.48 20.90 12.39
N LYS A 333 17.48 20.81 11.52
CA LYS A 333 18.55 19.82 11.63
C LYS A 333 19.55 20.33 12.68
N GLY A 334 19.73 19.59 13.78
CA GLY A 334 20.67 19.96 14.84
C GLY A 334 20.57 19.02 16.03
N THR A 335 21.40 19.26 17.04
CA THR A 335 21.40 18.48 18.29
C THR A 335 20.14 18.75 19.11
N TYR A 336 19.78 20.02 19.21
CA TYR A 336 18.53 20.45 19.84
C TYR A 336 17.54 20.89 18.78
N MET A 337 16.36 20.33 18.85
CA MET A 337 15.27 20.54 17.90
C MET A 337 14.06 21.13 18.61
N THR A 338 13.25 21.86 17.85
CA THR A 338 11.97 22.42 18.31
C THR A 338 10.89 22.08 17.30
N ILE A 339 9.66 21.93 17.79
CA ILE A 339 8.47 21.80 16.93
C ILE A 339 7.82 23.18 16.85
N PRO A 340 7.42 23.67 15.67
CA PRO A 340 6.68 24.92 15.57
C PRO A 340 5.46 24.93 16.48
N GLY A 341 5.32 25.99 17.29
CA GLY A 341 4.22 26.13 18.27
C GLY A 341 4.40 25.34 19.56
N CYS A 342 5.57 24.73 19.81
CA CYS A 342 5.92 24.04 21.03
C CYS A 342 7.16 24.68 21.67
N GLU A 343 7.09 24.98 22.97
CA GLU A 343 8.23 25.57 23.69
C GLU A 343 9.32 24.55 24.04
N ASP A 344 8.94 23.27 24.04
CA ASP A 344 9.81 22.16 24.43
C ASP A 344 10.91 21.89 23.39
N LYS A 345 12.18 21.99 23.83
CA LYS A 345 13.34 21.51 23.06
C LYS A 345 13.54 20.01 23.30
N PHE A 346 13.97 19.31 22.25
CA PHE A 346 14.26 17.89 22.32
C PHE A 346 15.50 17.54 21.50
N THR A 347 16.04 16.36 21.78
CA THR A 347 17.09 15.73 20.99
C THR A 347 16.54 14.47 20.33
N GLN A 348 17.25 13.88 19.39
CA GLN A 348 16.85 12.58 18.81
C GLN A 348 16.67 11.49 19.87
N LYS A 349 17.53 11.50 20.91
CA LYS A 349 17.47 10.51 22.01
C LYS A 349 16.22 10.68 22.89
N THR A 350 15.82 11.92 23.15
CA THR A 350 14.68 12.23 24.04
C THR A 350 13.35 12.32 23.30
N PHE A 351 13.37 12.24 21.97
CA PHE A 351 12.17 12.40 21.14
C PHE A 351 11.07 11.40 21.49
N GLN A 352 11.42 10.10 21.51
CA GLN A 352 10.45 9.04 21.79
C GLN A 352 9.87 9.14 23.20
N GLU A 353 10.73 9.33 24.19
CA GLU A 353 10.30 9.52 25.59
C GLU A 353 9.30 10.66 25.67
N LYS A 354 9.63 11.85 25.16
CA LYS A 354 8.72 13.01 25.14
C LYS A 354 7.43 12.73 24.39
N LEU A 355 7.49 12.07 23.24
CA LEU A 355 6.31 11.74 22.45
C LEU A 355 5.31 10.86 23.22
N TYR A 356 5.80 9.92 24.04
CA TYR A 356 4.96 8.99 24.78
C TYR A 356 4.53 9.52 26.16
N THR A 357 5.35 10.36 26.80
CA THR A 357 5.10 10.82 28.18
C THR A 357 4.52 12.22 28.28
N ASN A 358 4.75 13.10 27.29
CA ASN A 358 4.29 14.48 27.28
C ASN A 358 3.17 14.66 26.25
N GLU A 359 1.95 14.88 26.73
CA GLU A 359 0.76 15.02 25.88
C GLU A 359 0.79 16.29 25.03
N GLU A 360 1.23 17.42 25.61
CA GLU A 360 1.33 18.70 24.88
C GLU A 360 2.34 18.60 23.73
N PHE A 361 3.52 18.05 24.01
CA PHE A 361 4.53 17.78 22.98
C PHE A 361 3.99 16.89 21.88
N ARG A 362 3.32 15.80 22.23
CA ARG A 362 2.70 14.87 21.28
C ARG A 362 1.66 15.57 20.40
N ASN A 363 0.77 16.39 21.00
CA ASN A 363 -0.26 17.13 20.28
C ASN A 363 0.36 18.14 19.30
N CYS A 364 1.38 18.90 19.73
CA CYS A 364 2.12 19.80 18.85
C CYS A 364 2.74 19.05 17.67
N PHE A 365 3.41 17.93 17.96
CA PHE A 365 4.05 17.10 16.92
C PHE A 365 3.03 16.57 15.92
N MET A 366 1.91 16.04 16.39
CA MET A 366 0.85 15.50 15.52
C MET A 366 0.19 16.58 14.69
N ASN A 367 -0.10 17.75 15.24
CA ASN A 367 -0.73 18.86 14.49
C ASN A 367 0.16 19.36 13.36
N VAL A 368 1.45 19.58 13.64
CA VAL A 368 2.43 19.98 12.62
C VAL A 368 2.59 18.89 11.55
N SER A 369 2.64 17.63 12.00
CA SER A 369 2.73 16.49 11.08
C SER A 369 1.53 16.41 10.15
N LEU A 370 0.31 16.50 10.67
CA LEU A 370 -0.92 16.44 9.87
C LEU A 370 -1.01 17.59 8.87
N SER A 371 -0.59 18.81 9.29
CA SER A 371 -0.53 19.96 8.39
C SER A 371 0.40 19.71 7.20
N GLU A 372 1.59 19.15 7.42
CA GLU A 372 2.55 18.87 6.37
C GLU A 372 2.17 17.65 5.52
N LEU A 373 1.64 16.60 6.14
CA LEU A 373 1.16 15.42 5.44
C LEU A 373 -0.01 15.73 4.51
N SER A 374 -0.93 16.61 4.92
CA SER A 374 -2.09 16.99 4.10
C SER A 374 -1.70 17.62 2.76
N LYS A 375 -0.50 18.19 2.66
CA LYS A 375 0.04 18.73 1.40
C LYS A 375 0.44 17.65 0.37
N LEU A 376 0.49 16.38 0.80
CA LEU A 376 0.79 15.23 -0.08
C LEU A 376 -0.46 14.68 -0.77
N LEU A 377 -1.66 15.02 -0.26
CA LEU A 377 -2.90 14.48 -0.77
C LEU A 377 -3.23 15.05 -2.15
N TYR A 378 -3.67 14.18 -3.04
CA TYR A 378 -4.30 14.62 -4.28
C TYR A 378 -5.69 15.20 -3.97
N ASP A 379 -5.91 16.45 -4.32
CA ASP A 379 -7.22 17.11 -4.20
C ASP A 379 -7.78 17.41 -5.59
N PRO A 380 -8.80 16.68 -6.07
CA PRO A 380 -9.34 16.85 -7.41
C PRO A 380 -9.97 18.24 -7.63
N ASP A 381 -10.38 18.92 -6.55
CA ASP A 381 -10.97 20.27 -6.68
C ASP A 381 -9.91 21.37 -6.82
N GLN A 382 -8.65 21.05 -6.53
CA GLN A 382 -7.50 21.93 -6.78
C GLN A 382 -6.86 21.69 -8.17
N ALA A 383 -7.41 20.79 -8.99
CA ALA A 383 -6.93 20.58 -10.35
C ALA A 383 -6.97 21.88 -11.17
N PRO A 384 -6.00 22.07 -12.10
CA PRO A 384 -5.93 23.28 -12.91
C PRO A 384 -7.26 23.64 -13.59
N MET A 385 -7.60 24.89 -13.58
CA MET A 385 -8.88 25.42 -14.10
C MET A 385 -9.16 25.07 -15.56
N PHE A 386 -8.14 24.88 -16.39
CA PHE A 386 -8.33 24.57 -17.80
C PHE A 386 -9.04 23.22 -18.03
N THR A 387 -8.88 22.24 -17.11
CA THR A 387 -9.58 20.95 -17.17
C THR A 387 -11.07 21.06 -16.86
N LYS A 388 -11.47 22.16 -16.20
CA LYS A 388 -12.85 22.48 -15.85
C LYS A 388 -13.43 23.55 -16.78
N SER A 389 -12.64 24.11 -17.71
CA SER A 389 -13.05 25.20 -18.56
C SER A 389 -13.85 24.71 -19.78
N SER A 390 -15.17 24.78 -19.69
CA SER A 390 -16.04 24.60 -20.85
C SER A 390 -15.74 25.63 -21.94
N VAL A 391 -15.36 26.85 -21.58
CA VAL A 391 -15.13 27.97 -22.51
C VAL A 391 -14.05 27.64 -23.55
N LEU A 392 -12.89 27.08 -23.13
CA LEU A 392 -11.84 26.71 -24.08
C LEU A 392 -12.28 25.52 -24.96
N MET A 393 -12.94 24.54 -24.39
CA MET A 393 -13.45 23.39 -25.13
C MET A 393 -14.54 23.77 -26.10
N ASP A 394 -15.48 24.62 -25.68
CA ASP A 394 -16.54 25.16 -26.54
C ASP A 394 -15.96 25.95 -27.71
N SER A 395 -14.91 26.76 -27.46
CA SER A 395 -14.20 27.49 -28.52
C SER A 395 -13.51 26.58 -29.52
N LEU A 396 -12.84 25.51 -29.03
CA LEU A 396 -12.17 24.52 -29.89
C LEU A 396 -13.17 23.72 -30.72
N PHE A 397 -14.28 23.30 -30.11
CA PHE A 397 -15.35 22.59 -30.84
C PHE A 397 -16.06 23.52 -31.84
N GLY A 398 -16.28 24.79 -31.53
CA GLY A 398 -16.80 25.78 -32.45
C GLY A 398 -15.94 25.97 -33.69
N MET A 399 -14.61 26.09 -33.50
CA MET A 399 -13.66 26.15 -34.63
C MET A 399 -13.65 24.88 -35.48
N ALA A 400 -13.67 23.71 -34.86
CA ALA A 400 -13.72 22.43 -35.58
C ALA A 400 -14.98 22.28 -36.41
N THR A 401 -16.10 22.73 -35.92
CA THR A 401 -17.39 22.69 -36.65
C THR A 401 -17.40 23.67 -37.82
N GLN A 402 -16.79 24.85 -37.71
CA GLN A 402 -16.66 25.82 -38.82
C GLN A 402 -15.80 25.24 -39.95
N ILE A 403 -14.66 24.59 -39.63
CA ILE A 403 -13.80 23.95 -40.64
C ILE A 403 -14.52 22.83 -41.41
N GLN A 404 -15.43 22.10 -40.77
CA GLN A 404 -16.23 21.06 -41.45
C GLN A 404 -17.34 21.62 -42.36
N GLN A 405 -17.76 22.87 -42.17
CA GLN A 405 -18.78 23.52 -43.01
C GLN A 405 -18.19 24.25 -44.24
N GLU A 406 -16.87 24.49 -44.23
CA GLU A 406 -16.15 25.15 -45.33
C GLU A 406 -15.55 24.15 -46.35
N VAL A 407 -15.72 22.82 -46.16
CA VAL A 407 -15.32 21.77 -47.07
C VAL A 407 -16.56 21.17 -47.73
#